data_19c9eb8866abeaaa7259b10cff968d96
#
_entry.id   19c9eb8866abeaaa7259b10cff968d96
#
_cell.length_a   1.000
_cell.length_b   1.000
_cell.length_c   1.000
_cell.angle_alpha   90.00
_cell.angle_beta   90.00
_cell.angle_gamma   90.00
#
_symmetry.space_group_name_H-M   'P 1'
#
loop_
_entity.id
_entity.type
_entity.pdbx_description
1 polymer ?
#
loop_
_entity_poly.entity_id
_entity_poly.type
_entity_poly.pdbx_seq_one_letter_code
_entity_poly.pdbx_strand_id
1 'polypeptide(L)'
;MEQAQAPRFPDVDLTDLQAAWADILGRARLVQSHKITREQLSVREHMSIVLKKLQGRRFAPFEALFDPAQGVPVLVVTLIALLELAKETLVEITQAEAYAPIYVRLAFTPAG
;
A
#
# COMPACT_ATOMS: atom_id res chain seq x y z
N MET A 1 -12.27 8.74 29.27
CA MET A 1 -12.90 9.29 28.14
C MET A 1 -12.99 8.29 27.00
N GLU A 2 -14.16 8.07 26.59
CA GLU A 2 -14.38 7.10 25.56
C GLU A 2 -14.17 7.68 24.20
N GLN A 3 -13.23 7.19 23.52
CA GLN A 3 -13.13 7.53 22.11
C GLN A 3 -14.19 6.76 21.36
N ALA A 4 -14.98 7.48 20.61
CA ALA A 4 -15.87 6.82 19.69
C ALA A 4 -15.02 6.04 18.73
N GLN A 5 -15.10 4.74 18.82
CA GLN A 5 -14.34 3.90 17.92
C GLN A 5 -14.96 3.96 16.56
N ALA A 6 -14.18 4.44 15.60
CA ALA A 6 -14.58 4.31 14.21
C ALA A 6 -14.77 2.82 13.92
N PRO A 7 -15.75 2.48 13.08
CA PRO A 7 -15.91 1.08 12.69
C PRO A 7 -14.59 0.53 12.18
N ARG A 8 -14.18 -0.57 12.74
CA ARG A 8 -12.97 -1.22 12.29
C ARG A 8 -13.32 -2.15 11.15
N PHE A 9 -12.58 -2.01 10.06
CA PHE A 9 -12.69 -2.95 8.97
C PHE A 9 -11.87 -4.20 9.28
N PRO A 10 -12.25 -5.36 8.76
CA PRO A 10 -11.48 -6.56 9.00
C PRO A 10 -10.05 -6.41 8.52
N ASP A 11 -9.13 -7.01 9.25
CA ASP A 11 -7.73 -7.03 8.84
C ASP A 11 -7.58 -7.89 7.59
N VAL A 12 -6.57 -7.55 6.79
CA VAL A 12 -6.27 -8.32 5.60
C VAL A 12 -5.72 -9.69 6.00
N ASP A 13 -6.11 -10.72 5.25
CA ASP A 13 -5.50 -12.03 5.41
C ASP A 13 -4.08 -11.98 4.82
N LEU A 14 -3.10 -12.43 5.61
CA LEU A 14 -1.71 -12.33 5.20
C LEU A 14 -1.42 -13.13 3.94
N THR A 15 -2.03 -14.31 3.81
CA THR A 15 -1.86 -15.13 2.62
C THR A 15 -2.38 -14.42 1.39
N ASP A 16 -3.53 -13.77 1.52
CA ASP A 16 -4.13 -13.04 0.39
C ASP A 16 -3.28 -11.81 0.04
N LEU A 17 -2.71 -11.15 1.05
CA LEU A 17 -1.80 -10.03 0.79
C LEU A 17 -0.56 -10.49 0.04
N GLN A 18 -0.01 -11.62 0.44
CA GLN A 18 1.15 -12.19 -0.25
C GLN A 18 0.83 -12.55 -1.70
N ALA A 19 -0.36 -13.10 -1.94
CA ALA A 19 -0.78 -13.44 -3.29
C ALA A 19 -0.94 -12.20 -4.16
N ALA A 20 -1.54 -11.14 -3.61
CA ALA A 20 -1.69 -9.89 -4.33
C ALA A 20 -0.32 -9.28 -4.67
N TRP A 21 0.60 -9.34 -3.73
CA TRP A 21 1.95 -8.83 -3.93
C TRP A 21 2.68 -9.62 -5.01
N ALA A 22 2.57 -10.95 -4.97
CA ALA A 22 3.21 -11.80 -5.98
C ALA A 22 2.69 -11.47 -7.38
N ASP A 23 1.40 -11.18 -7.50
CA ASP A 23 0.82 -10.80 -8.78
C ASP A 23 1.40 -9.49 -9.30
N ILE A 24 1.57 -8.51 -8.42
CA ILE A 24 2.19 -7.22 -8.78
C ILE A 24 3.62 -7.43 -9.25
N LEU A 25 4.38 -8.24 -8.53
CA LEU A 25 5.76 -8.53 -8.91
C LEU A 25 5.84 -9.25 -10.26
N GLY A 26 4.89 -10.17 -10.50
CA GLY A 26 4.85 -10.87 -11.78
C GLY A 26 4.62 -9.92 -12.94
N ARG A 27 3.74 -8.95 -12.75
CA ARG A 27 3.50 -7.94 -13.78
C ARG A 27 4.73 -7.09 -14.03
N ALA A 28 5.45 -6.73 -12.97
CA ALA A 28 6.66 -5.92 -13.12
C ALA A 28 7.73 -6.66 -13.91
N ARG A 29 7.84 -7.97 -13.71
CA ARG A 29 8.81 -8.78 -14.45
C ARG A 29 8.49 -8.87 -15.93
N LEU A 30 7.20 -8.83 -16.28
CA LEU A 30 6.78 -8.87 -17.68
C LEU A 30 7.10 -7.56 -18.39
N VAL A 31 7.15 -6.45 -17.65
CA VAL A 31 7.42 -5.13 -18.20
C VAL A 31 8.86 -4.74 -17.92
N GLN A 32 9.78 -5.66 -18.07
CA GLN A 32 11.16 -5.41 -17.69
C GLN A 32 11.74 -4.18 -18.36
N SER A 33 12.04 -3.18 -17.54
CA SER A 33 12.82 -2.04 -17.97
C SER A 33 14.27 -2.34 -17.66
N HIS A 34 15.12 -2.19 -18.66
CA HIS A 34 16.56 -2.41 -18.48
C HIS A 34 17.26 -1.22 -17.81
N LYS A 35 16.51 -0.30 -17.26
CA LYS A 35 17.10 0.83 -16.58
C LYS A 35 17.58 0.40 -15.21
N ILE A 36 18.87 0.22 -15.09
CA ILE A 36 19.48 0.03 -13.79
C ILE A 36 19.66 1.44 -13.22
N THR A 37 18.78 1.83 -12.32
CA THR A 37 18.95 3.08 -11.60
C THR A 37 19.70 2.77 -10.33
N ARG A 38 20.78 3.49 -10.12
CA ARG A 38 21.55 3.39 -8.88
C ARG A 38 21.04 4.36 -7.83
N GLU A 39 19.85 4.90 -8.02
CA GLU A 39 19.30 5.83 -7.05
C GLU A 39 18.96 5.10 -5.77
N GLN A 40 19.38 5.70 -4.67
CA GLN A 40 18.97 5.20 -3.37
C GLN A 40 17.51 5.52 -3.19
N LEU A 41 16.72 4.47 -3.00
CA LEU A 41 15.29 4.63 -2.78
C LEU A 41 15.05 4.84 -1.29
N SER A 42 14.36 5.91 -0.96
CA SER A 42 14.08 6.26 0.42
C SER A 42 12.70 5.76 0.83
N VAL A 43 12.65 4.96 1.89
CA VAL A 43 11.38 4.50 2.43
C VAL A 43 10.54 5.69 2.87
N ARG A 44 11.15 6.66 3.54
CA ARG A 44 10.44 7.83 4.04
C ARG A 44 9.81 8.63 2.91
N GLU A 45 10.53 8.81 1.81
CA GLU A 45 10.00 9.50 0.66
C GLU A 45 8.80 8.77 0.08
N HIS A 46 8.89 7.45 -0.01
CA HIS A 46 7.78 6.66 -0.54
C HIS A 46 6.61 6.60 0.41
N MET A 47 6.84 6.72 1.72
CA MET A 47 5.75 6.89 2.68
C MET A 47 4.95 8.15 2.36
N SER A 48 5.64 9.25 2.07
CA SER A 48 4.97 10.49 1.70
C SER A 48 4.19 10.34 0.40
N ILE A 49 4.77 9.63 -0.56
CA ILE A 49 4.09 9.40 -1.84
C ILE A 49 2.81 8.59 -1.63
N VAL A 50 2.88 7.54 -0.82
CA VAL A 50 1.69 6.72 -0.54
C VAL A 50 0.61 7.54 0.15
N LEU A 51 0.99 8.34 1.15
CA LEU A 51 0.01 9.17 1.84
C LEU A 51 -0.66 10.15 0.89
N LYS A 52 0.11 10.75 -0.03
CA LYS A 52 -0.47 11.64 -1.02
C LYS A 52 -1.45 10.94 -1.94
N LYS A 53 -1.15 9.73 -2.35
CA LYS A 53 -2.05 8.98 -3.21
C LYS A 53 -3.37 8.65 -2.51
N LEU A 54 -3.35 8.53 -1.19
CA LEU A 54 -4.55 8.20 -0.43
C LEU A 54 -5.37 9.42 -0.03
N GLN A 55 -4.81 10.62 -0.15
CA GLN A 55 -5.53 11.84 0.21
C GLN A 55 -6.73 12.05 -0.71
N GLY A 56 -7.86 12.37 -0.11
CA GLY A 56 -9.09 12.61 -0.86
C GLY A 56 -9.79 11.36 -1.32
N ARG A 57 -9.27 10.20 -0.97
CA ARG A 57 -9.88 8.92 -1.32
C ARG A 57 -10.38 8.23 -0.06
N ARG A 58 -11.54 7.60 -0.16
CA ARG A 58 -12.03 6.77 0.93
C ARG A 58 -11.20 5.50 1.05
N PHE A 59 -10.99 4.86 -0.09
CA PHE A 59 -10.23 3.62 -0.21
C PHE A 59 -9.48 3.65 -1.52
N ALA A 60 -8.32 3.05 -1.53
CA ALA A 60 -7.60 2.81 -2.77
C ALA A 60 -7.36 1.30 -2.88
N PRO A 61 -7.58 0.71 -4.05
CA PRO A 61 -7.20 -0.69 -4.23
C PRO A 61 -5.71 -0.85 -3.96
N PHE A 62 -5.34 -1.94 -3.31
CA PHE A 62 -3.95 -2.18 -2.96
C PHE A 62 -3.04 -2.04 -4.18
N GLU A 63 -3.42 -2.66 -5.30
CA GLU A 63 -2.60 -2.64 -6.52
C GLU A 63 -2.48 -1.25 -7.13
N ALA A 64 -3.39 -0.33 -6.83
CA ALA A 64 -3.32 1.03 -7.37
C ALA A 64 -2.16 1.84 -6.80
N LEU A 65 -1.57 1.38 -5.71
CA LEU A 65 -0.43 2.05 -5.11
C LEU A 65 0.89 1.68 -5.77
N PHE A 66 0.87 0.70 -6.66
CA PHE A 66 2.08 0.18 -7.29
C PHE A 66 1.99 0.29 -8.79
N ASP A 67 3.01 0.86 -9.39
CA ASP A 67 3.10 0.94 -10.84
C ASP A 67 4.17 -0.03 -11.32
N PRO A 68 3.78 -1.16 -11.94
CA PRO A 68 4.78 -2.15 -12.37
C PRO A 68 5.82 -1.61 -13.33
N ALA A 69 5.50 -0.53 -14.05
CA ALA A 69 6.45 0.07 -14.98
C ALA A 69 7.64 0.73 -14.29
N GLN A 70 7.53 1.01 -13.00
CA GLN A 70 8.61 1.62 -12.24
C GLN A 70 9.73 0.65 -11.89
N GLY A 71 9.48 -0.65 -12.03
CA GLY A 71 10.49 -1.65 -11.76
C GLY A 71 10.44 -2.20 -10.34
N VAL A 72 11.01 -3.39 -10.17
CA VAL A 72 10.94 -4.11 -8.90
C VAL A 72 11.50 -3.31 -7.71
N PRO A 73 12.66 -2.63 -7.83
CA PRO A 73 13.17 -1.90 -6.66
C PRO A 73 12.21 -0.84 -6.12
N VAL A 74 11.53 -0.10 -7.00
CA VAL A 74 10.55 0.89 -6.57
C VAL A 74 9.35 0.21 -5.93
N LEU A 75 8.89 -0.90 -6.50
CA LEU A 75 7.77 -1.63 -5.93
C LEU A 75 8.09 -2.13 -4.53
N VAL A 76 9.30 -2.64 -4.33
CA VAL A 76 9.70 -3.17 -3.02
C VAL A 76 9.74 -2.05 -1.99
N VAL A 77 10.34 -0.91 -2.32
CA VAL A 77 10.42 0.18 -1.35
C VAL A 77 9.03 0.76 -1.07
N THR A 78 8.13 0.75 -2.07
CA THR A 78 6.76 1.19 -1.86
C THR A 78 6.03 0.26 -0.90
N LEU A 79 6.23 -1.05 -1.03
CA LEU A 79 5.62 -2.00 -0.10
C LEU A 79 6.15 -1.79 1.31
N ILE A 80 7.47 -1.63 1.45
CA ILE A 80 8.07 -1.38 2.76
C ILE A 80 7.48 -0.11 3.37
N ALA A 81 7.34 0.94 2.56
CA ALA A 81 6.76 2.19 3.02
C ALA A 81 5.31 2.00 3.48
N LEU A 82 4.52 1.24 2.72
CA LEU A 82 3.13 0.98 3.08
C LEU A 82 3.05 0.21 4.40
N LEU A 83 3.87 -0.83 4.55
CA LEU A 83 3.87 -1.63 5.77
C LEU A 83 4.34 -0.80 6.97
N GLU A 84 5.28 0.10 6.76
CA GLU A 84 5.73 0.98 7.84
C GLU A 84 4.61 1.93 8.26
N LEU A 85 3.87 2.48 7.28
CA LEU A 85 2.72 3.33 7.59
C LEU A 85 1.64 2.56 8.35
N ALA A 86 1.41 1.30 7.98
CA ALA A 86 0.45 0.48 8.69
C ALA A 86 0.91 0.16 10.11
N LYS A 87 2.21 -0.08 10.28
CA LYS A 87 2.78 -0.33 11.59
C LYS A 87 2.61 0.88 12.49
N GLU A 88 2.74 2.08 11.93
CA GLU A 88 2.56 3.31 12.68
C GLU A 88 1.11 3.74 12.78
N THR A 89 0.20 2.92 12.31
CA THR A 89 -1.25 3.14 12.35
C THR A 89 -1.70 4.40 11.60
N LEU A 90 -0.94 4.79 10.59
CA LEU A 90 -1.31 5.92 9.73
C LEU A 90 -2.18 5.49 8.57
N VAL A 91 -2.11 4.23 8.18
CA VAL A 91 -2.98 3.64 7.17
C VAL A 91 -3.51 2.31 7.67
N GLU A 92 -4.59 1.85 7.04
CA GLU A 92 -5.15 0.52 7.29
C GLU A 92 -5.20 -0.24 5.99
N ILE A 93 -4.78 -1.49 6.04
CA ILE A 93 -4.91 -2.41 4.91
C ILE A 93 -6.06 -3.33 5.26
N THR A 94 -7.13 -3.29 4.48
CA THR A 94 -8.37 -3.97 4.83
C THR A 94 -8.84 -4.90 3.73
N GLN A 95 -9.67 -5.84 4.13
CA GLN A 95 -10.24 -6.82 3.23
C GLN A 95 -11.60 -7.24 3.84
N ALA A 96 -12.67 -7.20 3.06
CA ALA A 96 -13.99 -7.47 3.61
C ALA A 96 -14.13 -8.91 4.10
N GLU A 97 -13.54 -9.83 3.36
CA GLU A 97 -13.56 -11.25 3.70
C GLU A 97 -12.44 -11.95 2.94
N ALA A 98 -12.21 -13.22 3.25
CA ALA A 98 -11.17 -13.99 2.58
C ALA A 98 -11.38 -13.97 1.07
N TYR A 99 -10.30 -13.82 0.33
CA TYR A 99 -10.27 -13.76 -1.13
C TYR A 99 -10.93 -12.53 -1.74
N ALA A 100 -11.44 -11.61 -0.92
CA ALA A 100 -12.01 -10.36 -1.41
C ALA A 100 -10.88 -9.41 -1.80
N PRO A 101 -11.18 -8.39 -2.62
CA PRO A 101 -10.17 -7.38 -2.95
C PRO A 101 -9.62 -6.69 -1.72
N ILE A 102 -8.36 -6.31 -1.80
CA ILE A 102 -7.66 -5.64 -0.71
C ILE A 102 -7.66 -4.14 -0.97
N TYR A 103 -7.97 -3.37 0.06
CA TYR A 103 -8.02 -1.92 -0.03
C TYR A 103 -7.14 -1.30 1.04
N VAL A 104 -6.67 -0.09 0.77
CA VAL A 104 -5.86 0.70 1.69
C VAL A 104 -6.56 2.03 1.91
N ARG A 105 -6.56 2.49 3.15
CA ARG A 105 -7.14 3.80 3.45
C ARG A 105 -6.32 4.50 4.52
N LEU A 106 -6.47 5.82 4.57
CA LEU A 106 -5.90 6.56 5.68
C LEU A 106 -6.61 6.17 6.97
N ALA A 107 -5.86 5.97 8.02
CA ALA A 107 -6.43 5.59 9.32
C ALA A 107 -7.11 6.76 10.01
N PHE A 108 -6.89 7.97 9.51
CA PHE A 108 -7.49 9.17 10.06
C PHE A 108 -8.01 10.02 8.93
N THR A 109 -9.04 10.80 9.24
CA THR A 109 -9.56 11.77 8.29
C THR A 109 -9.01 13.13 8.70
N PRO A 110 -8.24 13.79 7.83
CA PRO A 110 -7.78 15.13 8.17
C PRO A 110 -8.96 16.03 8.42
N ALA A 111 -8.90 16.80 9.49
CA ALA A 111 -9.94 17.75 9.80
C ALA A 111 -9.94 18.85 8.75
N GLY A 112 -11.07 19.10 8.21
CA GLY A 112 -11.12 20.20 7.27
C GLY A 112 -11.70 20.07 6.07
#